data_d16f054e148823e5341a8b476428b8f2
#
_entry.id   d16f054e148823e5341a8b476428b8f2
#
_cell.length_a   1.000
_cell.length_b   1.000
_cell.length_c   1.000
_cell.angle_alpha   90.00
_cell.angle_beta   90.00
_cell.angle_gamma   90.00
#
_symmetry.space_group_name_H-M   'P 1'
#
loop_
_entity.id
_entity.type
_entity.pdbx_description
1 polymer ?
#
loop_
_entity_poly.entity_id
_entity_poly.type
_entity_poly.pdbx_seq_one_letter_code
_entity_poly.pdbx_strand_id
1 'polypeptide(L)'
;MRKKILVVEDDPELVELISFNLRASGFAVGTAADGIDALKKARSILPDLILLDLMLPGLDGFAVCEILRRDAATARIPIVMVTAMSSQFARLTGMEAGATDYITKPFSPKHLVARVQELVAQPATLQPTSSAIS
;
A
#
# COMPACT_ATOMS: atom_id res chain seq x y z
N MET A 1 -16.43 12.03 4.70
CA MET A 1 -15.24 12.35 3.88
C MET A 1 -14.73 11.12 3.17
N ARG A 2 -14.21 11.30 1.97
CA ARG A 2 -13.65 10.18 1.23
C ARG A 2 -12.35 9.71 1.85
N LYS A 3 -12.18 8.42 1.93
CA LYS A 3 -10.89 7.84 2.28
C LYS A 3 -9.92 8.03 1.11
N LYS A 4 -8.66 8.28 1.43
CA LYS A 4 -7.61 8.55 0.45
C LYS A 4 -6.69 7.35 0.32
N ILE A 5 -6.47 6.91 -0.91
CA ILE A 5 -5.55 5.81 -1.21
C ILE A 5 -4.38 6.36 -2.01
N LEU A 6 -3.17 6.05 -1.60
CA LEU A 6 -1.98 6.38 -2.37
C LEU A 6 -1.55 5.15 -3.15
N VAL A 7 -1.52 5.26 -4.48
CA VAL A 7 -1.12 4.17 -5.38
C VAL A 7 0.31 4.42 -5.84
N VAL A 8 1.22 3.56 -5.45
CA VAL A 8 2.64 3.66 -5.80
C VAL A 8 2.98 2.59 -6.82
N GLU A 9 3.09 2.98 -8.07
CA GLU A 9 3.25 2.09 -9.21
C GLU A 9 3.83 2.89 -10.37
N ASP A 10 4.80 2.34 -11.11
CA ASP A 10 5.42 3.05 -12.22
C ASP A 10 4.79 2.73 -13.58
N ASP A 11 3.99 1.66 -13.71
CA ASP A 11 3.28 1.34 -14.94
C ASP A 11 2.02 2.20 -15.08
N PRO A 12 1.99 3.15 -16.05
CA PRO A 12 0.86 4.07 -16.17
C PRO A 12 -0.49 3.38 -16.42
N GLU A 13 -0.49 2.29 -17.17
CA GLU A 13 -1.73 1.57 -17.46
C GLU A 13 -2.30 0.94 -16.20
N LEU A 14 -1.43 0.38 -15.37
CA LEU A 14 -1.85 -0.23 -14.13
C LEU A 14 -2.30 0.81 -13.11
N VAL A 15 -1.61 1.95 -13.04
CA VAL A 15 -2.04 3.07 -12.21
C VAL A 15 -3.45 3.51 -12.59
N GLU A 16 -3.70 3.64 -13.89
CA GLU A 16 -5.02 4.06 -14.37
C GLU A 16 -6.09 3.05 -14.03
N LEU A 17 -5.82 1.76 -14.23
CA LEU A 17 -6.76 0.69 -13.92
C LEU A 17 -7.12 0.68 -12.43
N ILE A 18 -6.11 0.71 -11.57
CA ILE A 18 -6.33 0.69 -10.12
C ILE A 18 -7.07 1.95 -9.69
N SER A 19 -6.62 3.11 -10.16
CA SER A 19 -7.22 4.40 -9.79
C SER A 19 -8.68 4.49 -10.21
N PHE A 20 -9.00 4.03 -11.42
CA PHE A 20 -10.37 4.02 -11.91
C PHE A 20 -11.28 3.19 -11.00
N ASN A 21 -10.84 1.99 -10.66
CA ASN A 21 -11.64 1.09 -9.82
C ASN A 21 -11.80 1.63 -8.40
N LEU A 22 -10.76 2.24 -7.84
CA LEU A 22 -10.84 2.83 -6.51
C LEU A 22 -11.79 4.03 -6.49
N ARG A 23 -11.68 4.92 -7.48
CA ARG A 23 -12.57 6.08 -7.57
C ARG A 23 -14.01 5.68 -7.77
N ALA A 24 -14.26 4.64 -8.56
CA ALA A 24 -15.60 4.12 -8.77
C ALA A 24 -16.22 3.60 -7.47
N SER A 25 -15.39 3.21 -6.51
CA SER A 25 -15.82 2.74 -5.19
C SER A 25 -15.85 3.86 -4.14
N GLY A 26 -15.64 5.10 -4.55
CA GLY A 26 -15.78 6.25 -3.66
C GLY A 26 -14.51 6.74 -3.00
N PHE A 27 -13.35 6.20 -3.38
CA PHE A 27 -12.07 6.64 -2.81
C PHE A 27 -11.51 7.85 -3.55
N ALA A 28 -10.79 8.69 -2.83
CA ALA A 28 -9.90 9.66 -3.44
C ALA A 28 -8.55 8.98 -3.68
N VAL A 29 -7.89 9.28 -4.78
CA VAL A 29 -6.65 8.60 -5.17
C VAL A 29 -5.53 9.60 -5.43
N GLY A 30 -4.39 9.37 -4.78
CA GLY A 30 -3.13 10.01 -5.13
C GLY A 30 -2.21 8.97 -5.75
N THR A 31 -1.25 9.39 -6.56
CA THR A 31 -0.34 8.47 -7.24
C THR A 31 1.11 8.90 -7.07
N ALA A 32 2.00 7.92 -7.07
CA ALA A 32 3.44 8.14 -7.08
C ALA A 32 4.08 7.07 -7.97
N ALA A 33 5.08 7.46 -8.76
CA ALA A 33 5.68 6.57 -9.74
C ALA A 33 7.03 6.00 -9.29
N ASP A 34 7.57 6.47 -8.18
CA ASP A 34 8.83 5.96 -7.64
C ASP A 34 8.83 6.07 -6.12
N GLY A 35 9.85 5.47 -5.49
CA GLY A 35 9.91 5.39 -4.04
C GLY A 35 10.08 6.74 -3.34
N ILE A 36 10.86 7.64 -3.93
CA ILE A 36 11.10 8.96 -3.31
C ILE A 36 9.81 9.78 -3.33
N ASP A 37 9.10 9.79 -4.46
CA ASP A 37 7.83 10.49 -4.57
C ASP A 37 6.79 9.90 -3.62
N ALA A 38 6.81 8.57 -3.47
CA ALA A 38 5.92 7.88 -2.54
C ALA A 38 6.11 8.36 -1.10
N LEU A 39 7.37 8.49 -0.66
CA LEU A 39 7.66 8.96 0.68
C LEU A 39 7.19 10.39 0.89
N LYS A 40 7.43 11.26 -0.09
CA LYS A 40 6.99 12.65 -0.01
C LYS A 40 5.48 12.75 0.07
N LYS A 41 4.78 12.04 -0.80
CA LYS A 41 3.32 12.09 -0.85
C LYS A 41 2.66 11.44 0.36
N ALA A 42 3.22 10.35 0.87
CA ALA A 42 2.70 9.72 2.07
C ALA A 42 2.69 10.71 3.24
N ARG A 43 3.74 11.50 3.39
CA ARG A 43 3.82 12.49 4.46
C ARG A 43 2.92 13.70 4.23
N SER A 44 2.77 14.14 2.99
CA SER A 44 1.97 15.32 2.68
C SER A 44 0.48 15.04 2.63
N ILE A 45 0.09 13.89 2.11
CA ILE A 45 -1.33 13.52 1.95
C ILE A 45 -1.87 12.81 3.19
N LEU A 46 -1.02 12.05 3.87
CA LEU A 46 -1.40 11.16 4.97
C LEU A 46 -2.57 10.26 4.54
N PRO A 47 -2.36 9.38 3.57
CA PRO A 47 -3.44 8.54 3.05
C PRO A 47 -3.94 7.55 4.10
N ASP A 48 -5.14 7.03 3.87
CA ASP A 48 -5.73 6.03 4.74
C ASP A 48 -5.20 4.63 4.44
N LEU A 49 -4.59 4.44 3.27
CA LEU A 49 -3.96 3.19 2.86
C LEU A 49 -3.02 3.45 1.69
N ILE A 50 -1.95 2.69 1.62
CA ILE A 50 -0.97 2.75 0.52
C ILE A 50 -0.94 1.42 -0.20
N LEU A 51 -1.11 1.45 -1.53
CA LEU A 51 -0.84 0.31 -2.40
C LEU A 51 0.56 0.51 -2.96
N LEU A 52 1.45 -0.44 -2.74
CA LEU A 52 2.88 -0.27 -2.99
C LEU A 52 3.44 -1.42 -3.81
N ASP A 53 3.92 -1.12 -5.01
CA ASP A 53 4.68 -2.10 -5.78
C ASP A 53 6.11 -2.16 -5.24
N LEU A 54 6.66 -3.36 -5.23
CA LEU A 54 8.04 -3.58 -4.77
C LEU A 54 9.06 -3.26 -5.86
N MET A 55 8.67 -3.40 -7.12
CA MET A 55 9.58 -3.23 -8.26
C MET A 55 9.50 -1.81 -8.80
N LEU A 56 9.98 -0.86 -8.01
CA LEU A 56 9.97 0.55 -8.38
C LEU A 56 11.35 1.01 -8.83
N PRO A 57 11.42 2.02 -9.72
CA PRO A 57 12.70 2.63 -10.03
C PRO A 57 13.27 3.34 -8.81
N GLY A 58 14.58 3.33 -8.69
CA GLY A 58 15.28 3.97 -7.57
C GLY A 58 15.18 3.18 -6.29
N LEU A 59 14.50 3.73 -5.30
CA LEU A 59 14.34 3.11 -3.99
C LEU A 59 13.31 1.99 -4.06
N ASP A 60 13.68 0.77 -3.66
CA ASP A 60 12.78 -0.38 -3.76
C ASP A 60 11.64 -0.32 -2.72
N GLY A 61 10.56 -1.07 -3.01
CA GLY A 61 9.36 -1.03 -2.19
C GLY A 61 9.54 -1.55 -0.76
N PHE A 62 10.45 -2.50 -0.53
CA PHE A 62 10.72 -2.96 0.83
C PHE A 62 11.31 -1.82 1.66
N ALA A 63 12.26 -1.08 1.09
CA ALA A 63 12.87 0.07 1.75
C ALA A 63 11.85 1.17 2.01
N VAL A 64 10.97 1.44 1.05
CA VAL A 64 9.90 2.43 1.22
C VAL A 64 9.02 2.05 2.41
N CYS A 65 8.62 0.79 2.48
CA CYS A 65 7.79 0.30 3.58
C CYS A 65 8.48 0.46 4.93
N GLU A 66 9.75 0.09 5.01
CA GLU A 66 10.51 0.22 6.26
C GLU A 66 10.63 1.68 6.71
N ILE A 67 10.89 2.58 5.78
CA ILE A 67 11.00 4.00 6.10
C ILE A 67 9.66 4.54 6.59
N LEU A 68 8.56 4.18 5.94
CA LEU A 68 7.22 4.61 6.35
C LEU A 68 6.90 4.12 7.76
N ARG A 69 7.30 2.90 8.11
CA ARG A 69 7.05 2.34 9.44
C ARG A 69 7.86 3.01 10.54
N ARG A 70 9.00 3.60 10.20
CA ARG A 70 9.86 4.30 11.17
C ARG A 70 9.46 5.76 11.38
N ASP A 71 8.69 6.32 10.47
CA ASP A 71 8.23 7.71 10.57
C ASP A 71 6.92 7.73 11.37
N ALA A 72 6.90 8.46 12.48
CA ALA A 72 5.72 8.53 13.34
C ALA A 72 4.47 9.00 12.60
N ALA A 73 4.63 9.85 11.59
CA ALA A 73 3.50 10.37 10.83
C ALA A 73 2.83 9.30 9.96
N THR A 74 3.56 8.28 9.52
CA THR A 74 3.09 7.26 8.59
C THR A 74 3.11 5.85 9.16
N ALA A 75 3.60 5.67 10.38
CA ALA A 75 3.86 4.35 10.95
C ALA A 75 2.64 3.44 11.03
N ARG A 76 1.44 3.98 11.08
CA ARG A 76 0.21 3.20 11.24
C ARG A 76 -0.63 3.08 9.98
N ILE A 77 -0.19 3.70 8.89
CA ILE A 77 -0.94 3.63 7.64
C ILE A 77 -0.86 2.19 7.10
N PRO A 78 -1.99 1.54 6.82
CA PRO A 78 -1.95 0.21 6.19
C PRO A 78 -1.22 0.26 4.85
N ILE A 79 -0.33 -0.70 4.64
CA ILE A 79 0.43 -0.82 3.39
C ILE A 79 0.15 -2.20 2.80
N VAL A 80 -0.40 -2.21 1.59
CA VAL A 80 -0.64 -3.44 0.83
C VAL A 80 0.36 -3.47 -0.31
N MET A 81 1.23 -4.47 -0.32
CA MET A 81 2.16 -4.67 -1.41
C MET A 81 1.44 -5.34 -2.58
N VAL A 82 1.59 -4.77 -3.78
CA VAL A 82 0.94 -5.26 -4.99
C VAL A 82 2.03 -5.44 -6.04
N THR A 83 2.49 -6.66 -6.25
CA THR A 83 3.71 -6.90 -7.01
C THR A 83 3.69 -8.21 -7.76
N ALA A 84 4.51 -8.29 -8.83
CA ALA A 84 4.72 -9.53 -9.55
C ALA A 84 5.60 -10.53 -8.79
N MET A 85 6.27 -10.10 -7.73
CA MET A 85 7.12 -10.98 -6.91
C MET A 85 6.25 -11.91 -6.09
N SER A 86 6.10 -13.15 -6.57
CA SER A 86 5.16 -14.11 -6.00
C SER A 86 5.81 -15.16 -5.08
N SER A 87 7.14 -15.14 -4.91
CA SER A 87 7.82 -16.13 -4.07
C SER A 87 7.42 -15.97 -2.61
N GLN A 88 7.46 -17.08 -1.88
CA GLN A 88 7.20 -17.06 -0.46
C GLN A 88 8.23 -16.22 0.29
N PHE A 89 9.48 -16.24 -0.18
CA PHE A 89 10.54 -15.44 0.41
C PHE A 89 10.23 -13.94 0.29
N ALA A 90 9.78 -13.49 -0.89
CA ALA A 90 9.42 -12.08 -1.09
C ALA A 90 8.24 -11.69 -0.22
N ARG A 91 7.24 -12.56 -0.09
CA ARG A 91 6.08 -12.31 0.76
C ARG A 91 6.50 -12.17 2.22
N LEU A 92 7.34 -13.06 2.71
CA LEU A 92 7.83 -12.98 4.09
C LEU A 92 8.65 -11.72 4.32
N THR A 93 9.52 -11.36 3.36
CA THR A 93 10.33 -10.15 3.45
C THR A 93 9.44 -8.91 3.51
N GLY A 94 8.35 -8.89 2.72
CA GLY A 94 7.39 -7.79 2.76
C GLY A 94 6.70 -7.67 4.11
N MET A 95 6.25 -8.77 4.66
CA MET A 95 5.59 -8.76 5.97
C MET A 95 6.56 -8.35 7.08
N GLU A 96 7.80 -8.77 7.01
CA GLU A 96 8.83 -8.34 7.96
C GLU A 96 9.15 -6.85 7.83
N ALA A 97 9.08 -6.31 6.62
CA ALA A 97 9.28 -4.87 6.39
C ALA A 97 8.14 -4.03 6.94
N GLY A 98 7.02 -4.66 7.29
CA GLY A 98 5.88 -3.98 7.89
C GLY A 98 4.63 -3.90 7.03
N ALA A 99 4.55 -4.67 5.93
CA ALA A 99 3.35 -4.70 5.10
C ALA A 99 2.16 -5.24 5.89
N THR A 100 1.00 -4.67 5.61
CA THR A 100 -0.25 -5.15 6.21
C THR A 100 -0.78 -6.35 5.44
N ASP A 101 -0.61 -6.36 4.11
CA ASP A 101 -1.03 -7.45 3.26
C ASP A 101 -0.17 -7.48 1.99
N TYR A 102 -0.30 -8.54 1.21
CA TYR A 102 0.53 -8.80 0.04
C TYR A 102 -0.33 -9.42 -1.05
N ILE A 103 -0.42 -8.75 -2.18
CA ILE A 103 -1.22 -9.21 -3.33
C ILE A 103 -0.30 -9.38 -4.53
N THR A 104 -0.35 -10.54 -5.18
CA THR A 104 0.50 -10.80 -6.34
C THR A 104 -0.22 -10.46 -7.65
N LYS A 105 0.54 -9.93 -8.60
CA LYS A 105 0.06 -9.70 -9.97
C LYS A 105 0.14 -11.01 -10.77
N PRO A 106 -0.79 -11.26 -11.68
CA PRO A 106 -1.98 -10.47 -11.97
C PRO A 106 -3.04 -10.64 -10.88
N PHE A 107 -3.79 -9.58 -10.62
CA PHE A 107 -4.84 -9.59 -9.59
C PHE A 107 -6.18 -9.19 -10.23
N SER A 108 -7.27 -9.54 -9.55
CA SER A 108 -8.59 -9.05 -9.92
C SER A 108 -8.78 -7.65 -9.34
N PRO A 109 -9.12 -6.62 -10.14
CA PRO A 109 -9.40 -5.30 -9.59
C PRO A 109 -10.51 -5.31 -8.54
N LYS A 110 -11.51 -6.16 -8.71
CA LYS A 110 -12.60 -6.32 -7.76
C LYS A 110 -12.11 -6.84 -6.42
N HIS A 111 -11.21 -7.82 -6.46
CA HIS A 111 -10.62 -8.39 -5.25
C HIS A 111 -9.74 -7.37 -4.54
N LEU A 112 -8.94 -6.61 -5.30
CA LEU A 112 -8.09 -5.57 -4.75
C LEU A 112 -8.92 -4.50 -4.02
N VAL A 113 -9.97 -4.00 -4.67
CA VAL A 113 -10.85 -3.00 -4.08
C VAL A 113 -11.53 -3.53 -2.82
N ALA A 114 -12.02 -4.77 -2.86
CA ALA A 114 -12.65 -5.38 -1.69
C ALA A 114 -11.68 -5.43 -0.51
N ARG A 115 -10.42 -5.77 -0.76
CA ARG A 115 -9.42 -5.82 0.29
C ARG A 115 -9.10 -4.45 0.85
N VAL A 116 -9.01 -3.44 -0.03
CA VAL A 116 -8.82 -2.05 0.41
C VAL A 116 -9.98 -1.61 1.31
N GLN A 117 -11.22 -1.89 0.88
CA GLN A 117 -12.41 -1.54 1.67
C GLN A 117 -12.38 -2.16 3.06
N GLU A 118 -11.99 -3.43 3.15
CA GLU A 118 -11.87 -4.12 4.44
C GLU A 118 -10.85 -3.44 5.35
N LEU A 119 -9.69 -3.11 4.81
CA LEU A 119 -8.60 -2.57 5.60
C LEU A 119 -8.85 -1.14 6.07
N VAL A 120 -9.46 -0.31 5.24
CA VAL A 120 -9.76 1.08 5.64
C VAL A 120 -10.94 1.16 6.59
N ALA A 121 -11.78 0.14 6.63
CA ALA A 121 -12.91 0.09 7.55
C ALA A 121 -12.50 -0.34 8.96
N GLN A 122 -11.34 -0.95 9.11
CA GLN A 122 -10.87 -1.41 10.42
C GLN A 122 -10.43 -0.22 11.27
N PRO A 123 -10.95 -0.09 12.50
CA PRO A 123 -10.42 0.91 13.41
C PRO A 123 -8.96 0.62 13.73
N ALA A 124 -8.15 1.66 13.84
CA ALA A 124 -6.72 1.50 14.13
C ALA A 124 -6.47 0.71 15.42
N THR A 125 -7.38 0.86 16.40
CA THR A 125 -7.27 0.17 17.69
C THR A 125 -7.51 -1.33 17.59
N LEU A 126 -8.12 -1.80 16.49
CA LEU A 126 -8.42 -3.21 16.30
C LEU A 126 -7.41 -3.90 15.37
N GLN A 127 -6.48 -3.14 14.81
CA GLN A 127 -5.47 -3.74 13.95
C GLN A 127 -4.47 -4.51 14.82
N PRO A 128 -4.19 -5.77 14.49
CA PRO A 128 -3.24 -6.53 15.25
C PRO A 128 -1.84 -5.93 15.15
N THR A 129 -1.15 -5.90 16.26
CA THR A 129 0.27 -5.54 16.27
C THR A 129 1.05 -6.79 16.63
N SER A 130 2.26 -6.88 16.15
CA SER A 130 3.09 -8.06 16.42
C SER A 130 3.32 -8.25 17.92
N SER A 131 3.40 -7.18 18.68
CA SER A 131 3.63 -7.22 20.11
C SER A 131 2.40 -7.74 20.87
N ALA A 132 1.21 -7.51 20.34
CA ALA A 132 -0.03 -7.93 21.02
C ALA A 132 -0.24 -9.43 20.93
N ILE A 133 0.40 -10.10 20.01
CA ILE A 133 0.20 -11.52 19.75
C ILE A 133 1.20 -12.38 20.48
N SER A 134 2.33 -11.83 20.78
CA SER A 134 3.43 -12.58 21.41
C SER A 134 3.22 -12.85 22.88
#